data_a11b6a799a126f439f69c3a299f48bbe
#
_entry.id   a11b6a799a126f439f69c3a299f48bbe
#
_cell.length_a   1.000
_cell.length_b   1.000
_cell.length_c   1.000
_cell.angle_alpha   90.00
_cell.angle_beta   90.00
_cell.angle_gamma   90.00
#
_symmetry.space_group_name_H-M   'P 1'
#
loop_
_entity.id
_entity.type
_entity.pdbx_description
1 polymer ?
#
loop_
_entity_poly.entity_id
_entity_poly.type
_entity_poly.pdbx_seq_one_letter_code
_entity_poly.pdbx_strand_id
1 'polypeptide(L)'
;MADDDRLARRLLETVLTGWGYEVVVAGDGDAAWSVLSGDDEPPPIAVLDWVMPGLTGVEVCQKVRARASLSHLYIVVLTSRSGTEDLVAALEAGADDHLTKPFLPAELKARMRVGERVARLQQSLKDRVTALERALADVTQLQGLLPICMYCKKIRTDNNYWQQVDSYIGEHSGATFTHGICPECRETRVKAEIERARRSLGRPEGDSDR
;
A
#
# COMPACT_ATOMS: atom_id res chain seq x y z
N MET A 1 4.45 -24.45 11.23
CA MET A 1 3.86 -25.71 10.76
C MET A 1 2.82 -26.24 11.75
N ALA A 2 1.78 -26.92 11.29
CA ALA A 2 0.74 -27.49 12.14
C ALA A 2 0.40 -28.92 11.74
N ASP A 3 0.29 -29.80 12.73
CA ASP A 3 -0.05 -31.21 12.59
C ASP A 3 -0.53 -31.71 13.97
N ASP A 4 -1.61 -32.47 14.07
CA ASP A 4 -2.13 -32.94 15.36
C ASP A 4 -1.40 -34.16 15.88
N ASP A 5 -0.79 -34.96 15.01
CA ASP A 5 0.07 -36.10 15.40
C ASP A 5 1.41 -35.59 15.95
N ARG A 6 1.64 -35.87 17.23
CA ARG A 6 2.88 -35.46 17.92
C ARG A 6 4.16 -36.01 17.29
N LEU A 7 4.10 -37.21 16.72
CA LEU A 7 5.27 -37.84 16.09
C LEU A 7 5.55 -37.20 14.72
N ALA A 8 4.52 -37.05 13.88
CA ALA A 8 4.64 -36.37 12.60
C ALA A 8 5.11 -34.91 12.78
N ARG A 9 4.56 -34.19 13.76
CA ARG A 9 4.92 -32.83 14.10
C ARG A 9 6.41 -32.71 14.49
N ARG A 10 6.90 -33.62 15.37
CA ARG A 10 8.30 -33.61 15.79
C ARG A 10 9.27 -33.98 14.65
N LEU A 11 8.87 -34.90 13.78
CA LEU A 11 9.64 -35.25 12.59
C LEU A 11 9.76 -34.07 11.63
N LEU A 12 8.64 -33.43 11.32
CA LEU A 12 8.61 -32.24 10.46
C LEU A 12 9.45 -31.08 11.03
N GLU A 13 9.31 -30.80 12.31
CA GLU A 13 10.13 -29.79 13.02
C GLU A 13 11.63 -30.10 12.86
N THR A 14 12.02 -31.34 13.13
CA THR A 14 13.42 -31.76 13.01
C THR A 14 13.94 -31.61 11.59
N VAL A 15 13.15 -32.00 10.59
CA VAL A 15 13.52 -31.91 9.18
C VAL A 15 13.63 -30.47 8.73
N LEU A 16 12.65 -29.63 9.04
CA LEU A 16 12.62 -28.22 8.63
C LEU A 16 13.78 -27.45 9.32
N THR A 17 13.97 -27.64 10.62
CA THR A 17 15.08 -27.03 11.35
C THR A 17 16.44 -27.50 10.81
N GLY A 18 16.56 -28.79 10.46
CA GLY A 18 17.76 -29.32 9.83
C GLY A 18 18.06 -28.71 8.45
N TRP A 19 17.09 -28.12 7.79
CA TRP A 19 17.28 -27.33 6.55
C TRP A 19 17.56 -25.86 6.80
N GLY A 20 17.57 -25.42 8.05
CA GLY A 20 17.86 -24.04 8.44
C GLY A 20 16.65 -23.13 8.58
N TYR A 21 15.44 -23.68 8.60
CA TYR A 21 14.24 -22.90 8.86
C TYR A 21 14.06 -22.64 10.36
N GLU A 22 13.61 -21.47 10.71
CA GLU A 22 13.00 -21.16 12.01
C GLU A 22 11.55 -21.67 11.99
N VAL A 23 11.20 -22.55 12.93
CA VAL A 23 9.93 -23.27 12.87
C VAL A 23 9.05 -22.90 14.06
N VAL A 24 7.90 -22.29 13.79
CA VAL A 24 6.83 -22.16 14.75
C VAL A 24 5.91 -23.37 14.64
N VAL A 25 5.59 -24.03 15.78
CA VAL A 25 4.89 -25.30 15.83
C VAL A 25 3.52 -25.11 16.46
N ALA A 26 2.47 -25.57 15.78
CA ALA A 26 1.09 -25.62 16.29
C ALA A 26 0.62 -27.09 16.37
N GLY A 27 -0.23 -27.37 17.36
CA GLY A 27 -0.74 -28.73 17.61
C GLY A 27 -2.11 -28.99 17.03
N ASP A 28 -2.80 -27.97 16.55
CA ASP A 28 -4.14 -28.01 16.00
C ASP A 28 -4.40 -26.79 15.10
N GLY A 29 -5.55 -26.75 14.45
CA GLY A 29 -5.89 -25.70 13.52
C GLY A 29 -6.19 -24.35 14.18
N ASP A 30 -6.71 -24.32 15.39
CA ASP A 30 -6.98 -23.07 16.11
C ASP A 30 -5.67 -22.41 16.57
N ALA A 31 -4.72 -23.21 17.06
CA ALA A 31 -3.38 -22.75 17.37
C ALA A 31 -2.65 -22.24 16.11
N ALA A 32 -2.77 -22.96 14.99
CA ALA A 32 -2.22 -22.52 13.71
C ALA A 32 -2.80 -21.18 13.27
N TRP A 33 -4.11 -21.03 13.34
CA TRP A 33 -4.77 -19.77 13.03
C TRP A 33 -4.33 -18.63 13.95
N SER A 34 -4.21 -18.89 15.25
CA SER A 34 -3.74 -17.89 16.23
C SER A 34 -2.33 -17.37 15.89
N VAL A 35 -1.43 -18.26 15.50
CA VAL A 35 -0.06 -17.88 15.06
C VAL A 35 -0.11 -17.04 13.79
N LEU A 36 -0.91 -17.43 12.79
CA LEU A 36 -0.97 -16.75 11.50
C LEU A 36 -1.71 -15.41 11.56
N SER A 37 -2.65 -15.25 12.50
CA SER A 37 -3.49 -14.05 12.61
C SER A 37 -3.13 -13.13 13.75
N GLY A 38 -2.08 -13.44 14.52
CA GLY A 38 -1.59 -12.66 15.65
C GLY A 38 -1.03 -11.29 15.26
N ASP A 39 -0.58 -10.55 16.26
CA ASP A 39 -0.02 -9.20 16.08
C ASP A 39 1.44 -9.23 15.60
N ASP A 40 2.13 -10.37 15.78
CA ASP A 40 3.48 -10.57 15.26
C ASP A 40 3.46 -10.80 13.74
N GLU A 41 4.60 -10.54 13.09
CA GLU A 41 4.75 -10.81 11.65
C GLU A 41 4.60 -12.31 11.39
N PRO A 42 3.61 -12.73 10.60
CA PRO A 42 3.35 -14.15 10.35
C PRO A 42 4.49 -14.78 9.55
N PRO A 43 4.79 -16.07 9.77
CA PRO A 43 5.79 -16.78 8.98
C PRO A 43 5.38 -16.77 7.49
N PRO A 44 6.33 -16.55 6.55
CA PRO A 44 6.00 -16.41 5.13
C PRO A 44 5.50 -17.72 4.48
N ILE A 45 5.76 -18.86 5.11
CA ILE A 45 5.35 -20.19 4.64
C ILE A 45 4.65 -20.93 5.76
N ALA A 46 3.49 -21.50 5.48
CA ALA A 46 2.77 -22.39 6.37
C ALA A 46 2.71 -23.81 5.79
N VAL A 47 2.99 -24.81 6.63
CA VAL A 47 2.82 -26.22 6.32
C VAL A 47 1.74 -26.74 7.26
N LEU A 48 0.57 -27.12 6.74
CA LEU A 48 -0.62 -27.47 7.49
C LEU A 48 -1.07 -28.88 7.20
N ASP A 49 -1.30 -29.68 8.23
CA ASP A 49 -2.02 -30.92 8.02
C ASP A 49 -3.49 -30.64 7.63
N TRP A 50 -4.04 -31.47 6.77
CA TRP A 50 -5.44 -31.34 6.34
C TRP A 50 -6.41 -31.54 7.48
N VAL A 51 -6.21 -32.61 8.22
CA VAL A 51 -7.12 -33.02 9.30
C VAL A 51 -6.49 -32.70 10.65
N MET A 52 -7.06 -31.73 11.33
CA MET A 52 -6.66 -31.32 12.67
C MET A 52 -7.89 -31.04 13.52
N PRO A 53 -7.82 -31.18 14.86
CA PRO A 53 -8.83 -30.70 15.77
C PRO A 53 -9.08 -29.20 15.64
N GLY A 54 -10.29 -28.77 15.93
CA GLY A 54 -10.71 -27.38 15.73
C GLY A 54 -10.84 -27.07 14.24
N LEU A 55 -10.03 -26.14 13.73
CA LEU A 55 -10.00 -25.83 12.30
C LEU A 55 -9.18 -26.86 11.53
N THR A 56 -9.74 -27.33 10.41
CA THR A 56 -8.99 -28.11 9.45
C THR A 56 -7.96 -27.26 8.70
N GLY A 57 -6.92 -27.85 8.11
CA GLY A 57 -5.95 -27.11 7.31
C GLY A 57 -6.57 -26.34 6.16
N VAL A 58 -7.63 -26.88 5.55
CA VAL A 58 -8.42 -26.24 4.48
C VAL A 58 -9.16 -25.00 4.99
N GLU A 59 -9.79 -25.10 6.18
CA GLU A 59 -10.48 -23.95 6.79
C GLU A 59 -9.50 -22.85 7.20
N VAL A 60 -8.29 -23.23 7.65
CA VAL A 60 -7.20 -22.26 7.90
C VAL A 60 -6.81 -21.55 6.60
N CYS A 61 -6.66 -22.29 5.49
CA CYS A 61 -6.40 -21.69 4.17
C CYS A 61 -7.46 -20.65 3.79
N GLN A 62 -8.75 -21.01 3.89
CA GLN A 62 -9.87 -20.13 3.58
C GLN A 62 -9.83 -18.84 4.43
N LYS A 63 -9.58 -18.98 5.74
CA LYS A 63 -9.45 -17.84 6.65
C LYS A 63 -8.27 -16.92 6.27
N VAL A 64 -7.12 -17.50 5.90
CA VAL A 64 -5.96 -16.74 5.45
C VAL A 64 -6.28 -15.96 4.17
N ARG A 65 -6.92 -16.60 3.19
CA ARG A 65 -7.26 -15.94 1.91
C ARG A 65 -8.36 -14.89 2.06
N ALA A 66 -9.26 -15.04 3.03
CA ALA A 66 -10.25 -14.00 3.35
C ALA A 66 -9.65 -12.73 3.98
N ARG A 67 -8.40 -12.79 4.49
CA ARG A 67 -7.72 -11.67 5.14
C ARG A 67 -6.64 -11.11 4.22
N ALA A 68 -6.87 -9.93 3.65
CA ALA A 68 -5.98 -9.31 2.67
C ALA A 68 -4.51 -9.18 3.16
N SER A 69 -4.31 -8.90 4.46
CA SER A 69 -2.97 -8.81 5.05
C SER A 69 -2.20 -10.13 5.08
N LEU A 70 -2.88 -11.27 4.99
CA LEU A 70 -2.31 -12.61 5.03
C LEU A 70 -2.30 -13.30 3.65
N SER A 71 -2.88 -12.71 2.64
CA SER A 71 -3.02 -13.30 1.30
C SER A 71 -1.69 -13.67 0.63
N HIS A 72 -0.60 -13.09 1.10
CA HIS A 72 0.75 -13.34 0.62
C HIS A 72 1.41 -14.61 1.20
N LEU A 73 0.82 -15.24 2.22
CA LEU A 73 1.39 -16.45 2.82
C LEU A 73 1.37 -17.61 1.83
N TYR A 74 2.50 -18.31 1.71
CA TYR A 74 2.58 -19.54 0.92
C TYR A 74 2.17 -20.73 1.78
N ILE A 75 1.13 -21.45 1.37
CA ILE A 75 0.52 -22.52 2.17
C ILE A 75 0.68 -23.85 1.45
N VAL A 76 1.33 -24.81 2.13
CA VAL A 76 1.42 -26.22 1.71
C VAL A 76 0.53 -27.06 2.60
N VAL A 77 -0.45 -27.74 2.04
CA VAL A 77 -1.33 -28.66 2.78
C VAL A 77 -0.78 -30.09 2.69
N LEU A 78 -0.60 -30.73 3.84
CA LEU A 78 -0.27 -32.14 3.95
C LEU A 78 -1.57 -32.95 4.06
N THR A 79 -1.71 -34.02 3.29
CA THR A 79 -2.94 -34.82 3.28
C THR A 79 -2.66 -36.31 3.19
N SER A 80 -3.42 -37.13 3.91
CA SER A 80 -3.43 -38.58 3.71
C SER A 80 -4.38 -39.01 2.59
N ARG A 81 -5.10 -38.04 1.99
CA ARG A 81 -6.03 -38.26 0.90
C ARG A 81 -5.32 -38.12 -0.44
N SER A 82 -5.49 -39.10 -1.32
CA SER A 82 -4.80 -39.16 -2.64
C SER A 82 -5.78 -38.92 -3.81
N GLY A 83 -7.04 -38.58 -3.52
CA GLY A 83 -8.05 -38.32 -4.54
C GLY A 83 -7.83 -37.01 -5.29
N THR A 84 -8.13 -36.99 -6.59
CA THR A 84 -8.08 -35.77 -7.38
C THR A 84 -9.05 -34.70 -6.85
N GLU A 85 -10.19 -35.12 -6.30
CA GLU A 85 -11.20 -34.22 -5.70
C GLU A 85 -10.66 -33.52 -4.45
N ASP A 86 -9.91 -34.23 -3.60
CA ASP A 86 -9.29 -33.64 -2.41
C ASP A 86 -8.20 -32.64 -2.79
N LEU A 87 -7.40 -32.95 -3.82
CA LEU A 87 -6.42 -32.02 -4.37
C LEU A 87 -7.08 -30.70 -4.84
N VAL A 88 -8.15 -30.82 -5.64
CA VAL A 88 -8.87 -29.66 -6.16
C VAL A 88 -9.45 -28.85 -4.99
N ALA A 89 -10.04 -29.52 -4.00
CA ALA A 89 -10.60 -28.86 -2.82
C ALA A 89 -9.53 -28.07 -2.02
N ALA A 90 -8.31 -28.59 -1.86
CA ALA A 90 -7.23 -27.87 -1.19
C ALA A 90 -6.83 -26.59 -1.96
N LEU A 91 -6.66 -26.70 -3.27
CA LEU A 91 -6.28 -25.57 -4.12
C LEU A 91 -7.40 -24.52 -4.21
N GLU A 92 -8.66 -24.94 -4.35
CA GLU A 92 -9.82 -24.02 -4.33
C GLU A 92 -10.00 -23.32 -3.00
N ALA A 93 -9.61 -23.96 -1.90
CA ALA A 93 -9.58 -23.34 -0.57
C ALA A 93 -8.45 -22.32 -0.41
N GLY A 94 -7.53 -22.25 -1.37
CA GLY A 94 -6.46 -21.27 -1.41
C GLY A 94 -5.09 -21.78 -0.94
N ALA A 95 -4.89 -23.10 -0.86
CA ALA A 95 -3.54 -23.65 -0.72
C ALA A 95 -2.73 -23.39 -2.01
N ASP A 96 -1.46 -23.04 -1.86
CA ASP A 96 -0.55 -22.83 -3.00
C ASP A 96 0.03 -24.15 -3.51
N ASP A 97 0.10 -25.13 -2.61
CA ASP A 97 0.59 -26.47 -2.95
C ASP A 97 0.03 -27.50 -1.95
N HIS A 98 0.19 -28.76 -2.32
CA HIS A 98 -0.19 -29.87 -1.45
C HIS A 98 0.85 -30.99 -1.52
N LEU A 99 0.83 -31.88 -0.53
CA LEU A 99 1.73 -33.03 -0.46
C LEU A 99 1.03 -34.21 0.21
N THR A 100 0.99 -35.35 -0.46
CA THR A 100 0.32 -36.54 0.05
C THR A 100 1.19 -37.34 1.00
N LYS A 101 0.69 -37.67 2.18
CA LYS A 101 1.35 -38.55 3.17
C LYS A 101 1.17 -40.04 2.75
N PRO A 102 2.23 -40.90 2.84
CA PRO A 102 3.58 -40.57 3.24
C PRO A 102 4.36 -39.92 2.09
N PHE A 103 5.17 -38.91 2.38
CA PHE A 103 6.01 -38.19 1.41
C PHE A 103 7.50 -38.35 1.70
N LEU A 104 8.32 -38.15 0.69
CA LEU A 104 9.76 -38.09 0.85
C LEU A 104 10.20 -36.70 1.32
N PRO A 105 11.16 -36.59 2.27
CA PRO A 105 11.69 -35.29 2.68
C PRO A 105 12.16 -34.43 1.50
N ALA A 106 12.72 -35.02 0.47
CA ALA A 106 13.16 -34.31 -0.74
C ALA A 106 12.00 -33.63 -1.48
N GLU A 107 10.80 -34.21 -1.45
CA GLU A 107 9.60 -33.68 -2.08
C GLU A 107 9.11 -32.44 -1.31
N LEU A 108 8.99 -32.55 0.01
CA LEU A 108 8.67 -31.40 0.86
C LEU A 108 9.69 -30.28 0.65
N LYS A 109 10.99 -30.60 0.62
CA LYS A 109 12.05 -29.62 0.40
C LYS A 109 11.91 -28.89 -0.93
N ALA A 110 11.50 -29.59 -1.99
CA ALA A 110 11.26 -28.96 -3.28
C ALA A 110 10.10 -27.95 -3.23
N ARG A 111 8.99 -28.28 -2.53
CA ARG A 111 7.83 -27.39 -2.31
C ARG A 111 8.22 -26.18 -1.48
N MET A 112 8.95 -26.38 -0.39
CA MET A 112 9.44 -25.29 0.46
C MET A 112 10.31 -24.29 -0.33
N ARG A 113 11.17 -24.76 -1.23
CA ARG A 113 11.98 -23.88 -2.10
C ARG A 113 11.13 -23.05 -3.06
N VAL A 114 10.01 -23.58 -3.55
CA VAL A 114 9.05 -22.80 -4.34
C VAL A 114 8.45 -21.71 -3.47
N GLY A 115 7.99 -22.06 -2.26
CA GLY A 115 7.46 -21.11 -1.30
C GLY A 115 8.44 -19.98 -0.95
N GLU A 116 9.70 -20.32 -0.67
CA GLU A 116 10.76 -19.31 -0.43
C GLU A 116 10.91 -18.33 -1.59
N ARG A 117 10.90 -18.86 -2.82
CA ARG A 117 11.03 -18.03 -4.02
C ARG A 117 9.85 -17.09 -4.16
N VAL A 118 8.63 -17.58 -3.94
CA VAL A 118 7.40 -16.79 -3.99
C VAL A 118 7.42 -15.70 -2.90
N ALA A 119 7.69 -16.08 -1.66
CA ALA A 119 7.76 -15.15 -0.53
C ALA A 119 8.80 -14.04 -0.77
N ARG A 120 9.98 -14.40 -1.29
CA ARG A 120 11.04 -13.42 -1.62
C ARG A 120 10.62 -12.45 -2.72
N LEU A 121 9.94 -12.94 -3.75
CA LEU A 121 9.45 -12.09 -4.84
C LEU A 121 8.37 -11.12 -4.35
N GLN A 122 7.46 -11.58 -3.51
CA GLN A 122 6.42 -10.77 -2.90
C GLN A 122 7.01 -9.67 -2.01
N GLN A 123 7.99 -10.02 -1.17
CA GLN A 123 8.69 -9.03 -0.34
C GLN A 123 9.41 -7.99 -1.20
N SER A 124 10.15 -8.42 -2.23
CA SER A 124 10.82 -7.51 -3.15
C SER A 124 9.85 -6.57 -3.88
N LEU A 125 8.66 -7.06 -4.24
CA LEU A 125 7.62 -6.23 -4.84
C LEU A 125 7.09 -5.20 -3.84
N LYS A 126 6.79 -5.61 -2.63
CA LYS A 126 6.34 -4.72 -1.54
C LYS A 126 7.35 -3.60 -1.29
N ASP A 127 8.64 -3.95 -1.20
CA ASP A 127 9.72 -2.97 -0.98
C ASP A 127 9.81 -1.95 -2.13
N ARG A 128 9.67 -2.42 -3.38
CA ARG A 128 9.66 -1.53 -4.56
C ARG A 128 8.46 -0.60 -4.59
N VAL A 129 7.26 -1.10 -4.27
CA VAL A 129 6.04 -0.28 -4.18
C VAL A 129 6.22 0.80 -3.14
N THR A 130 6.68 0.44 -1.93
CA THR A 130 6.92 1.41 -0.85
C THR A 130 7.98 2.46 -1.24
N ALA A 131 9.05 2.05 -1.94
CA ALA A 131 10.07 2.98 -2.41
C ALA A 131 9.54 3.95 -3.47
N LEU A 132 8.68 3.47 -4.39
CA LEU A 132 8.04 4.32 -5.40
C LEU A 132 7.05 5.31 -4.78
N GLU A 133 6.25 4.86 -3.81
CA GLU A 133 5.31 5.73 -3.08
C GLU A 133 6.04 6.87 -2.35
N ARG A 134 7.18 6.56 -1.70
CA ARG A 134 8.03 7.58 -1.07
C ARG A 134 8.60 8.55 -2.09
N ALA A 135 9.15 8.06 -3.19
CA ALA A 135 9.68 8.91 -4.24
C ALA A 135 8.62 9.82 -4.86
N LEU A 136 7.40 9.33 -5.06
CA LEU A 136 6.26 10.14 -5.53
C LEU A 136 5.87 11.22 -4.51
N ALA A 137 5.84 10.88 -3.22
CA ALA A 137 5.56 11.84 -2.15
C ALA A 137 6.62 12.96 -2.12
N ASP A 138 7.90 12.61 -2.26
CA ASP A 138 9.01 13.58 -2.31
C ASP A 138 8.89 14.53 -3.51
N VAL A 139 8.52 14.02 -4.68
CA VAL A 139 8.28 14.85 -5.89
C VAL A 139 7.12 15.81 -5.65
N THR A 140 6.04 15.36 -5.05
CA THR A 140 4.87 16.22 -4.76
C THR A 140 5.23 17.33 -3.77
N GLN A 141 6.08 17.05 -2.79
CA GLN A 141 6.56 18.04 -1.82
C GLN A 141 7.46 19.09 -2.45
N LEU A 142 8.33 18.70 -3.39
CA LEU A 142 9.19 19.63 -4.14
C LEU A 142 8.39 20.51 -5.10
N GLN A 143 7.31 20.03 -5.68
CA GLN A 143 6.40 20.81 -6.52
C GLN A 143 5.61 21.87 -5.72
N GLY A 144 5.58 21.79 -4.40
CA GLY A 144 4.94 22.78 -3.52
C GLY A 144 5.73 24.09 -3.37
N LEU A 145 7.00 24.17 -3.76
CA LEU A 145 7.83 25.38 -3.69
C LEU A 145 7.86 26.11 -5.03
N LEU A 146 6.92 27.04 -5.21
CA LEU A 146 6.89 27.88 -6.40
C LEU A 146 7.85 29.06 -6.26
N PRO A 147 8.87 29.19 -7.12
CA PRO A 147 9.76 30.34 -7.09
C PRO A 147 9.03 31.59 -7.55
N ILE A 148 8.76 32.50 -6.64
CA ILE A 148 8.10 33.77 -6.93
C ILE A 148 9.06 34.95 -6.89
N CYS A 149 8.85 35.92 -7.75
CA CYS A 149 9.57 37.19 -7.71
C CYS A 149 9.15 37.99 -6.46
N MET A 150 10.12 38.41 -5.64
CA MET A 150 9.88 39.16 -4.42
C MET A 150 9.19 40.51 -4.69
N TYR A 151 9.45 41.14 -5.85
CA TYR A 151 8.91 42.45 -6.23
C TYR A 151 7.55 42.35 -6.94
N CYS A 152 7.47 41.64 -8.07
CA CYS A 152 6.28 41.64 -8.91
C CYS A 152 5.37 40.43 -8.71
N LYS A 153 5.76 39.48 -7.81
CA LYS A 153 5.00 38.27 -7.45
C LYS A 153 4.73 37.31 -8.62
N LYS A 154 5.41 37.45 -9.76
CA LYS A 154 5.33 36.49 -10.84
C LYS A 154 5.98 35.17 -10.44
N ILE A 155 5.47 34.06 -10.93
CA ILE A 155 6.01 32.70 -10.74
C ILE A 155 6.99 32.40 -11.89
N ARG A 156 8.12 31.78 -11.56
CA ARG A 156 9.06 31.26 -12.54
C ARG A 156 8.69 29.82 -12.88
N THR A 157 8.38 29.56 -14.14
CA THR A 157 8.11 28.21 -14.66
C THR A 157 9.40 27.42 -14.86
N ASP A 158 9.28 26.11 -15.06
CA ASP A 158 10.41 25.20 -15.33
C ASP A 158 11.20 25.59 -16.57
N ASN A 159 10.55 26.23 -17.54
CA ASN A 159 11.19 26.78 -18.75
C ASN A 159 11.87 28.15 -18.53
N ASN A 160 12.07 28.53 -17.28
CA ASN A 160 12.71 29.79 -16.88
C ASN A 160 11.97 31.06 -17.33
N TYR A 161 10.68 30.97 -17.58
CA TYR A 161 9.82 32.08 -17.97
C TYR A 161 9.00 32.57 -16.75
N TRP A 162 8.77 33.91 -16.66
CA TRP A 162 8.05 34.52 -15.55
C TRP A 162 6.62 34.86 -15.97
N GLN A 163 5.63 34.21 -15.34
CA GLN A 163 4.20 34.45 -15.61
C GLN A 163 3.42 34.90 -14.36
N GLN A 164 2.21 35.42 -14.56
CA GLN A 164 1.34 35.83 -13.47
C GLN A 164 0.87 34.62 -12.67
N VAL A 165 0.61 34.82 -11.36
CA VAL A 165 0.20 33.74 -10.45
C VAL A 165 -1.13 33.13 -10.88
N ASP A 166 -2.08 33.97 -11.30
CA ASP A 166 -3.40 33.53 -11.78
C ASP A 166 -3.32 32.69 -13.05
N SER A 167 -2.47 33.09 -14.01
CA SER A 167 -2.22 32.31 -15.20
C SER A 167 -1.60 30.95 -14.88
N TYR A 168 -0.56 30.95 -14.03
CA TYR A 168 0.12 29.71 -13.63
C TYR A 168 -0.84 28.73 -12.93
N ILE A 169 -1.60 29.22 -11.94
CA ILE A 169 -2.53 28.35 -11.22
C ILE A 169 -3.66 27.87 -12.13
N GLY A 170 -4.17 28.71 -13.05
CA GLY A 170 -5.19 28.30 -14.02
C GLY A 170 -4.71 27.19 -14.95
N GLU A 171 -3.44 27.20 -15.35
CA GLU A 171 -2.84 26.16 -16.22
C GLU A 171 -2.52 24.86 -15.49
N HIS A 172 -2.21 24.92 -14.17
CA HIS A 172 -1.75 23.77 -13.37
C HIS A 172 -2.79 23.27 -12.37
N SER A 173 -3.97 23.86 -12.33
CA SER A 173 -5.09 23.41 -11.48
C SER A 173 -6.42 23.66 -12.19
N GLY A 174 -7.51 23.09 -11.70
CA GLY A 174 -8.87 23.37 -12.18
C GLY A 174 -9.44 24.71 -11.68
N ALA A 175 -8.63 25.59 -11.09
CA ALA A 175 -9.08 26.86 -10.54
C ALA A 175 -9.33 27.91 -11.63
N THR A 176 -10.46 28.61 -11.53
CA THR A 176 -10.79 29.78 -12.36
C THR A 176 -10.81 31.02 -11.48
N PHE A 177 -10.26 32.14 -11.97
CA PHE A 177 -10.19 33.39 -11.23
C PHE A 177 -11.26 34.36 -11.72
N THR A 178 -11.95 35.00 -10.79
CA THR A 178 -12.79 36.18 -11.04
C THR A 178 -12.05 37.39 -10.50
N HIS A 179 -12.08 38.50 -11.25
CA HIS A 179 -11.41 39.72 -10.84
C HIS A 179 -12.36 40.61 -10.04
N GLY A 180 -11.88 41.05 -8.89
CA GLY A 180 -12.57 42.00 -8.02
C GLY A 180 -11.59 42.97 -7.36
N ILE A 181 -12.09 44.05 -6.79
CA ILE A 181 -11.31 45.04 -6.06
C ILE A 181 -11.60 44.86 -4.58
N CYS A 182 -10.61 44.55 -3.76
CA CYS A 182 -10.80 44.47 -2.32
C CYS A 182 -11.05 45.85 -1.71
N PRO A 183 -11.70 45.90 -0.56
CA PRO A 183 -12.04 47.19 0.10
C PRO A 183 -10.83 48.10 0.29
N GLU A 184 -9.70 47.57 0.71
CA GLU A 184 -8.49 48.34 0.92
C GLU A 184 -7.93 48.92 -0.39
N CYS A 185 -7.85 48.15 -1.46
CA CYS A 185 -7.40 48.64 -2.78
C CYS A 185 -8.39 49.68 -3.35
N ARG A 186 -9.69 49.54 -3.08
CA ARG A 186 -10.68 50.50 -3.49
C ARG A 186 -10.45 51.87 -2.83
N GLU A 187 -10.15 51.87 -1.53
CA GLU A 187 -9.91 53.12 -0.78
C GLU A 187 -8.56 53.74 -1.14
N THR A 188 -7.51 52.95 -1.16
CA THR A 188 -6.13 53.47 -1.26
C THR A 188 -5.66 53.73 -2.69
N ARG A 189 -6.12 52.92 -3.68
CA ARG A 189 -5.68 53.04 -5.08
C ARG A 189 -6.77 53.60 -5.98
N VAL A 190 -7.95 52.97 -6.02
CA VAL A 190 -8.98 53.35 -6.99
C VAL A 190 -9.49 54.77 -6.74
N LYS A 191 -9.74 55.15 -5.50
CA LYS A 191 -10.16 56.54 -5.16
C LYS A 191 -9.08 57.54 -5.54
N ALA A 192 -7.82 57.25 -5.23
CA ALA A 192 -6.70 58.11 -5.57
C ALA A 192 -6.52 58.28 -7.10
N GLU A 193 -6.70 57.22 -7.88
CA GLU A 193 -6.68 57.29 -9.34
C GLU A 193 -7.84 58.09 -9.92
N ILE A 194 -9.05 57.90 -9.40
CA ILE A 194 -10.26 58.69 -9.78
C ILE A 194 -10.03 60.17 -9.49
N GLU A 195 -9.50 60.50 -8.33
CA GLU A 195 -9.20 61.90 -7.99
C GLU A 195 -8.13 62.52 -8.88
N ARG A 196 -7.07 61.78 -9.21
CA ARG A 196 -6.06 62.22 -10.18
C ARG A 196 -6.64 62.44 -11.57
N ALA A 197 -7.47 61.52 -12.06
CA ALA A 197 -8.16 61.68 -13.32
C ALA A 197 -9.13 62.85 -13.35
N ARG A 198 -9.88 63.10 -12.27
CA ARG A 198 -10.75 64.29 -12.12
C ARG A 198 -9.95 65.58 -12.20
N ARG A 199 -8.80 65.67 -11.54
CA ARG A 199 -7.92 66.89 -11.58
C ARG A 199 -7.35 67.08 -12.98
N SER A 200 -6.97 66.05 -13.69
CA SER A 200 -6.44 66.17 -15.06
C SER A 200 -7.49 66.56 -16.11
N LEU A 201 -8.75 66.23 -15.86
CA LEU A 201 -9.87 66.58 -16.75
C LEU A 201 -10.50 67.93 -16.48
N GLY A 202 -9.96 68.76 -15.56
CA GLY A 202 -10.36 70.13 -15.35
C GLY A 202 -11.78 70.34 -14.78
N ARG A 203 -12.36 69.31 -14.09
CA ARG A 203 -13.67 69.45 -13.42
C ARG A 203 -13.46 70.00 -12.02
N PRO A 204 -14.04 71.20 -11.67
CA PRO A 204 -13.98 71.73 -10.32
C PRO A 204 -14.74 70.83 -9.34
N GLU A 205 -14.20 70.72 -8.11
CA GLU A 205 -14.87 70.11 -6.96
C GLU A 205 -16.11 70.93 -6.62
N GLY A 206 -17.29 70.31 -6.67
CA GLY A 206 -18.52 70.92 -6.12
C GLY A 206 -19.72 70.69 -7.00
N ASP A 207 -20.43 69.63 -6.80
CA ASP A 207 -21.89 69.65 -6.57
C ASP A 207 -22.35 68.27 -6.08
N SER A 208 -22.40 68.13 -4.79
CA SER A 208 -23.12 67.02 -4.11
C SER A 208 -24.13 67.67 -3.17
N ASP A 209 -25.23 68.14 -3.76
CA ASP A 209 -26.46 68.27 -3.05
C ASP A 209 -27.66 68.33 -4.04
N ARG A 210 -28.30 67.15 -4.18
CA ARG A 210 -29.77 67.00 -4.21
C ARG A 210 -30.15 65.54 -4.39
#